data_b102cf2aea918e5e2a80ce32f45b0268
#
_entry.id   b102cf2aea918e5e2a80ce32f45b0268
#
_cell.length_a   1.000
_cell.length_b   1.000
_cell.length_c   1.000
_cell.angle_alpha   90.00
_cell.angle_beta   90.00
_cell.angle_gamma   90.00
#
_symmetry.space_group_name_H-M   'P 1'
#
loop_
_entity.id
_entity.type
_entity.pdbx_description
1 polymer ?
#
loop_
_entity_poly.entity_id
_entity_poly.type
_entity_poly.pdbx_seq_one_letter_code
_entity_poly.pdbx_strand_id
1 'polypeptide(L)'
;MQALFSNFSVASRAFLMALSLSAVCASSVAQTKPPGAFATVNGVPVPQSLIDTNVKVNVAQGQKDSPELRQVIQDELVNREILAQEATRLGLDKTTEAQAQWAQVRQTFLVELLLNDYMARNPIPEATLKTEYERQMALMKDQQQYRLSLIVTATEEQAKAVLARLRKGEAFAKLATETSLDPSKKDGGNVGWVVPAQILPAISNVMVNLAKGALAAAPIQTPAGWNLIKLEEIRPYKAPTYDEAKNEIRQMLVQKQRFDYVKKLRENAKVVQ
;
A
#
# COMPACT_ATOMS: atom_id res chain seq x y z
N MET A 1 -44.76 12.07 -63.52
CA MET A 1 -45.08 13.24 -64.35
C MET A 1 -43.80 14.02 -64.51
N GLN A 2 -43.14 13.81 -65.66
CA GLN A 2 -42.94 14.78 -66.74
C GLN A 2 -42.27 16.05 -66.30
N ALA A 3 -40.96 16.18 -66.54
CA ALA A 3 -40.33 16.65 -67.75
C ALA A 3 -40.41 18.14 -67.94
N LEU A 4 -39.28 18.79 -68.07
CA LEU A 4 -39.07 19.64 -69.25
C LEU A 4 -37.61 20.11 -69.37
N PHE A 5 -37.07 19.80 -70.53
CA PHE A 5 -35.78 20.24 -71.06
C PHE A 5 -35.76 21.70 -71.41
N SER A 6 -34.61 22.33 -71.40
CA SER A 6 -34.24 23.18 -72.50
C SER A 6 -32.72 23.44 -72.57
N ASN A 7 -32.21 23.16 -73.74
CA ASN A 7 -30.86 23.37 -74.29
C ASN A 7 -30.54 24.87 -74.47
N PHE A 8 -29.23 25.20 -74.43
CA PHE A 8 -28.57 26.03 -75.48
C PHE A 8 -27.07 26.05 -75.15
N SER A 9 -26.23 25.52 -75.94
CA SER A 9 -25.52 25.92 -77.15
C SER A 9 -24.11 26.48 -76.88
N VAL A 10 -23.16 25.67 -77.22
CA VAL A 10 -21.84 25.82 -77.87
C VAL A 10 -21.22 27.26 -77.92
N ALA A 11 -20.03 27.37 -77.38
CA ALA A 11 -18.93 28.12 -78.00
C ALA A 11 -17.57 27.62 -77.54
N SER A 12 -16.82 27.06 -78.51
CA SER A 12 -15.42 26.69 -78.43
C SER A 12 -14.52 27.86 -78.10
N ARG A 13 -13.61 27.70 -77.11
CA ARG A 13 -12.29 28.30 -77.15
C ARG A 13 -11.27 27.35 -76.53
N ALA A 14 -10.43 26.83 -77.39
CA ALA A 14 -9.25 26.07 -77.08
C ALA A 14 -8.28 26.97 -76.28
N PHE A 15 -7.93 26.60 -75.06
CA PHE A 15 -6.81 27.18 -74.33
C PHE A 15 -5.86 26.02 -74.00
N LEU A 16 -4.74 25.95 -74.70
CA LEU A 16 -3.61 25.13 -74.38
C LEU A 16 -3.04 25.55 -73.05
N MET A 17 -3.26 24.75 -72.01
CA MET A 17 -2.51 24.88 -70.76
C MET A 17 -1.52 23.73 -70.64
N ALA A 18 -0.27 24.09 -70.70
CA ALA A 18 0.86 23.18 -70.50
C ALA A 18 0.78 22.52 -69.09
N LEU A 19 0.68 21.21 -69.11
CA LEU A 19 0.74 20.36 -67.90
C LEU A 19 2.19 20.35 -67.41
N SER A 20 2.55 21.29 -66.50
CA SER A 20 3.78 21.25 -65.72
C SER A 20 3.61 20.14 -64.64
N LEU A 21 4.16 18.99 -64.91
CA LEU A 21 4.30 17.87 -63.95
C LEU A 21 5.31 18.28 -62.90
N SER A 22 4.83 18.95 -61.85
CA SER A 22 5.65 19.22 -60.65
C SER A 22 5.81 17.91 -59.89
N ALA A 23 6.93 17.23 -60.09
CA ALA A 23 7.36 16.13 -59.24
C ALA A 23 7.57 16.68 -57.83
N VAL A 24 6.59 16.52 -56.97
CA VAL A 24 6.77 16.70 -55.52
C VAL A 24 7.68 15.57 -55.05
N CYS A 25 8.99 15.82 -55.02
CA CYS A 25 9.91 14.99 -54.27
C CYS A 25 9.49 15.12 -52.78
N ALA A 26 8.71 14.17 -52.31
CA ALA A 26 8.54 13.93 -50.90
C ALA A 26 9.92 13.54 -50.34
N SER A 27 10.69 14.55 -49.91
CA SER A 27 11.90 14.35 -49.11
C SER A 27 11.44 13.67 -47.84
N SER A 28 11.63 12.35 -47.77
CA SER A 28 11.58 11.62 -46.46
C SER A 28 12.68 12.19 -45.61
N VAL A 29 12.30 13.19 -44.82
CA VAL A 29 13.15 13.68 -43.73
C VAL A 29 13.28 12.47 -42.79
N ALA A 30 14.44 11.84 -42.82
CA ALA A 30 14.80 10.84 -41.83
C ALA A 30 14.65 11.51 -40.46
N GLN A 31 13.61 11.14 -39.72
CA GLN A 31 13.37 11.65 -38.39
C GLN A 31 14.54 11.19 -37.51
N THR A 32 15.51 12.08 -37.33
CA THR A 32 16.63 11.84 -36.43
C THR A 32 16.10 11.79 -35.01
N LYS A 33 16.39 10.69 -34.35
CA LYS A 33 16.02 10.44 -32.95
C LYS A 33 16.55 11.59 -32.08
N PRO A 34 15.71 12.26 -31.28
CA PRO A 34 16.16 13.32 -30.36
C PRO A 34 17.16 12.80 -29.34
N PRO A 35 18.12 13.64 -28.86
CA PRO A 35 19.01 13.27 -27.78
C PRO A 35 18.25 12.77 -26.53
N GLY A 36 18.66 11.63 -25.95
CA GLY A 36 18.03 11.07 -24.75
C GLY A 36 16.77 10.23 -25.00
N ALA A 37 16.31 10.08 -26.25
CA ALA A 37 15.26 9.12 -26.59
C ALA A 37 15.87 7.82 -27.17
N PHE A 38 15.25 6.67 -26.90
CA PHE A 38 15.66 5.42 -27.55
C PHE A 38 14.88 5.15 -28.86
N ALA A 39 13.69 5.71 -28.98
CA ALA A 39 12.81 5.60 -30.14
C ALA A 39 11.97 6.87 -30.34
N THR A 40 11.33 6.98 -31.51
CA THR A 40 10.22 7.92 -31.76
C THR A 40 9.04 7.16 -32.29
N VAL A 41 7.83 7.49 -31.82
CA VAL A 41 6.57 6.91 -32.29
C VAL A 41 5.71 8.05 -32.84
N ASN A 42 5.47 8.05 -34.14
CA ASN A 42 4.74 9.14 -34.84
C ASN A 42 5.33 10.53 -34.53
N GLY A 43 6.64 10.63 -34.41
CA GLY A 43 7.36 11.88 -34.09
C GLY A 43 7.46 12.20 -32.59
N VAL A 44 6.79 11.46 -31.71
CA VAL A 44 6.89 11.63 -30.25
C VAL A 44 8.08 10.83 -29.73
N PRO A 45 9.03 11.44 -29.02
CA PRO A 45 10.20 10.74 -28.49
C PRO A 45 9.84 9.90 -27.27
N VAL A 46 10.31 8.64 -27.25
CA VAL A 46 10.25 7.76 -26.06
C VAL A 46 11.57 7.81 -25.33
N PRO A 47 11.62 8.33 -24.10
CA PRO A 47 12.87 8.56 -23.36
C PRO A 47 13.62 7.29 -22.99
N GLN A 48 14.95 7.30 -23.10
CA GLN A 48 15.82 6.22 -22.63
C GLN A 48 15.65 5.94 -21.13
N SER A 49 15.38 6.97 -20.32
CA SER A 49 15.19 6.85 -18.87
C SER A 49 14.04 5.91 -18.49
N LEU A 50 13.04 5.72 -19.36
CA LEU A 50 11.97 4.75 -19.13
C LEU A 50 12.48 3.31 -19.17
N ILE A 51 13.43 2.99 -20.08
CA ILE A 51 14.07 1.68 -20.11
C ILE A 51 14.82 1.46 -18.80
N ASP A 52 15.67 2.42 -18.40
CA ASP A 52 16.50 2.27 -17.20
C ASP A 52 15.65 2.13 -15.93
N THR A 53 14.51 2.83 -15.87
CA THR A 53 13.57 2.70 -14.76
C THR A 53 12.91 1.31 -14.74
N ASN A 54 12.43 0.82 -15.88
CA ASN A 54 11.82 -0.50 -15.97
C ASN A 54 12.83 -1.63 -15.70
N VAL A 55 14.07 -1.49 -16.19
CA VAL A 55 15.17 -2.44 -15.89
C VAL A 55 15.41 -2.50 -14.39
N LYS A 56 15.51 -1.35 -13.69
CA LYS A 56 15.68 -1.33 -12.22
C LYS A 56 14.55 -2.06 -11.49
N VAL A 57 13.30 -1.89 -11.93
CA VAL A 57 12.16 -2.59 -11.33
C VAL A 57 12.27 -4.10 -11.54
N ASN A 58 12.60 -4.54 -12.75
CA ASN A 58 12.72 -5.98 -13.07
C ASN A 58 13.90 -6.62 -12.33
N VAL A 59 15.03 -5.91 -12.20
CA VAL A 59 16.20 -6.38 -11.43
C VAL A 59 15.85 -6.50 -9.94
N ALA A 60 15.09 -5.57 -9.37
CA ALA A 60 14.60 -5.66 -7.99
C ALA A 60 13.66 -6.86 -7.76
N GLN A 61 13.02 -7.37 -8.82
CA GLN A 61 12.20 -8.58 -8.82
C GLN A 61 12.99 -9.88 -9.12
N GLY A 62 14.32 -9.79 -9.20
CA GLY A 62 15.21 -10.93 -9.38
C GLY A 62 15.57 -11.26 -10.83
N GLN A 63 15.18 -10.46 -11.81
CA GLN A 63 15.63 -10.63 -13.20
C GLN A 63 17.05 -10.10 -13.38
N LYS A 64 17.77 -10.63 -14.38
CA LYS A 64 19.09 -10.11 -14.74
C LYS A 64 18.93 -8.98 -15.77
N ASP A 65 19.70 -7.90 -15.59
CA ASP A 65 19.86 -6.91 -16.66
C ASP A 65 20.61 -7.56 -17.83
N SER A 66 19.90 -7.77 -18.92
CA SER A 66 20.43 -8.39 -20.13
C SER A 66 19.96 -7.63 -21.38
N PRO A 67 20.68 -7.77 -22.51
CA PRO A 67 20.24 -7.20 -23.78
C PRO A 67 18.82 -7.63 -24.17
N GLU A 68 18.45 -8.88 -23.91
CA GLU A 68 17.13 -9.44 -24.22
C GLU A 68 16.05 -8.78 -23.37
N LEU A 69 16.27 -8.62 -22.04
CA LEU A 69 15.35 -7.90 -21.16
C LEU A 69 15.15 -6.45 -21.63
N ARG A 70 16.25 -5.78 -21.98
CA ARG A 70 16.18 -4.40 -22.46
C ARG A 70 15.43 -4.29 -23.78
N GLN A 71 15.56 -5.27 -24.71
CA GLN A 71 14.81 -5.31 -25.95
C GLN A 71 13.30 -5.50 -25.69
N VAL A 72 12.94 -6.44 -24.83
CA VAL A 72 11.54 -6.66 -24.45
C VAL A 72 10.92 -5.40 -23.87
N ILE A 73 11.64 -4.71 -22.98
CA ILE A 73 11.18 -3.44 -22.38
C ILE A 73 11.03 -2.36 -23.45
N GLN A 74 11.95 -2.27 -24.41
CA GLN A 74 11.87 -1.31 -25.51
C GLN A 74 10.61 -1.54 -26.36
N ASP A 75 10.35 -2.78 -26.75
CA ASP A 75 9.18 -3.14 -27.55
C ASP A 75 7.88 -2.86 -26.80
N GLU A 76 7.85 -3.15 -25.50
CA GLU A 76 6.71 -2.85 -24.66
C GLU A 76 6.46 -1.33 -24.55
N LEU A 77 7.50 -0.53 -24.36
CA LEU A 77 7.38 0.92 -24.26
C LEU A 77 6.90 1.56 -25.57
N VAL A 78 7.36 1.05 -26.71
CA VAL A 78 6.88 1.48 -28.03
C VAL A 78 5.38 1.14 -28.19
N ASN A 79 4.96 -0.08 -27.83
CA ASN A 79 3.56 -0.48 -27.90
C ASN A 79 2.67 0.36 -26.98
N ARG A 80 3.14 0.65 -25.75
CA ARG A 80 2.43 1.54 -24.82
C ARG A 80 2.24 2.95 -25.38
N GLU A 81 3.27 3.50 -26.02
CA GLU A 81 3.20 4.82 -26.64
C GLU A 81 2.19 4.84 -27.80
N ILE A 82 2.17 3.81 -28.65
CA ILE A 82 1.19 3.68 -29.75
C ILE A 82 -0.24 3.66 -29.18
N LEU A 83 -0.49 2.86 -28.15
CA LEU A 83 -1.80 2.77 -27.52
C LEU A 83 -2.22 4.06 -26.81
N ALA A 84 -1.28 4.76 -26.17
CA ALA A 84 -1.54 6.04 -25.52
C ALA A 84 -1.92 7.12 -26.53
N GLN A 85 -1.23 7.18 -27.66
CA GLN A 85 -1.56 8.11 -28.75
C GLN A 85 -2.96 7.82 -29.33
N GLU A 86 -3.30 6.55 -29.51
CA GLU A 86 -4.65 6.18 -29.98
C GLU A 86 -5.72 6.54 -28.96
N ALA A 87 -5.50 6.30 -27.69
CA ALA A 87 -6.42 6.72 -26.63
C ALA A 87 -6.65 8.24 -26.63
N THR A 88 -5.58 9.01 -26.79
CA THR A 88 -5.65 10.47 -26.92
C THR A 88 -6.39 10.90 -28.19
N ARG A 89 -6.12 10.24 -29.33
CA ARG A 89 -6.83 10.49 -30.59
C ARG A 89 -8.34 10.25 -30.46
N LEU A 90 -8.74 9.22 -29.70
CA LEU A 90 -10.14 8.91 -29.40
C LEU A 90 -10.74 9.82 -28.33
N GLY A 91 -9.96 10.72 -27.71
CA GLY A 91 -10.42 11.63 -26.67
C GLY A 91 -10.71 10.99 -25.31
N LEU A 92 -10.23 9.75 -25.07
CA LEU A 92 -10.48 9.02 -23.82
C LEU A 92 -9.84 9.72 -22.60
N ASP A 93 -8.73 10.43 -22.81
CA ASP A 93 -8.03 11.26 -21.84
C ASP A 93 -8.83 12.50 -21.39
N LYS A 94 -9.83 12.93 -22.16
CA LYS A 94 -10.64 14.13 -21.92
C LYS A 94 -11.93 13.88 -21.16
N THR A 95 -12.27 12.62 -20.90
CA THR A 95 -13.45 12.29 -20.10
C THR A 95 -13.29 12.80 -18.67
N THR A 96 -14.39 13.21 -18.01
CA THR A 96 -14.36 13.69 -16.63
C THR A 96 -13.77 12.65 -15.68
N GLU A 97 -14.07 11.38 -15.91
CA GLU A 97 -13.56 10.27 -15.12
C GLU A 97 -12.05 10.09 -15.29
N ALA A 98 -11.54 10.09 -16.53
CA ALA A 98 -10.10 9.97 -16.80
C ALA A 98 -9.33 11.15 -16.19
N GLN A 99 -9.85 12.37 -16.31
CA GLN A 99 -9.24 13.56 -15.71
C GLN A 99 -9.20 13.48 -14.18
N ALA A 100 -10.27 12.99 -13.54
CA ALA A 100 -10.29 12.79 -12.09
C ALA A 100 -9.28 11.73 -11.64
N GLN A 101 -9.20 10.59 -12.35
CA GLN A 101 -8.22 9.54 -12.08
C GLN A 101 -6.78 10.04 -12.27
N TRP A 102 -6.52 10.77 -13.35
CA TRP A 102 -5.20 11.36 -13.59
C TRP A 102 -4.78 12.34 -12.51
N ALA A 103 -5.71 13.22 -12.07
CA ALA A 103 -5.47 14.14 -10.96
C ALA A 103 -5.10 13.39 -9.67
N GLN A 104 -5.81 12.29 -9.36
CA GLN A 104 -5.52 11.46 -8.19
C GLN A 104 -4.16 10.77 -8.28
N VAL A 105 -3.82 10.17 -9.43
CA VAL A 105 -2.51 9.53 -9.64
C VAL A 105 -1.38 10.55 -9.47
N ARG A 106 -1.52 11.72 -10.11
CA ARG A 106 -0.55 12.81 -9.98
C ARG A 106 -0.40 13.27 -8.52
N GLN A 107 -1.50 13.45 -7.81
CA GLN A 107 -1.48 13.88 -6.39
C GLN A 107 -0.77 12.84 -5.52
N THR A 108 -1.11 11.55 -5.66
CA THR A 108 -0.47 10.46 -4.93
C THR A 108 1.03 10.44 -5.18
N PHE A 109 1.44 10.52 -6.44
CA PHE A 109 2.86 10.55 -6.80
C PHE A 109 3.61 11.74 -6.18
N LEU A 110 3.03 12.94 -6.21
CA LEU A 110 3.64 14.14 -5.62
C LEU A 110 3.74 14.03 -4.09
N VAL A 111 2.74 13.43 -3.43
CA VAL A 111 2.76 13.19 -1.97
C VAL A 111 3.90 12.23 -1.61
N GLU A 112 4.02 11.11 -2.33
CA GLU A 112 5.10 10.14 -2.11
C GLU A 112 6.48 10.76 -2.36
N LEU A 113 6.63 11.51 -3.45
CA LEU A 113 7.88 12.19 -3.78
C LEU A 113 8.29 13.18 -2.69
N LEU A 114 7.35 14.00 -2.20
CA LEU A 114 7.59 14.96 -1.12
C LEU A 114 7.99 14.28 0.18
N LEU A 115 7.24 13.24 0.58
CA LEU A 115 7.53 12.54 1.83
C LEU A 115 8.88 11.81 1.78
N ASN A 116 9.22 11.21 0.65
CA ASN A 116 10.50 10.54 0.47
C ASN A 116 11.68 11.55 0.48
N ASP A 117 11.54 12.68 -0.21
CA ASP A 117 12.55 13.75 -0.17
C ASP A 117 12.73 14.32 1.24
N TYR A 118 11.62 14.58 1.95
CA TYR A 118 11.65 15.06 3.34
C TYR A 118 12.38 14.07 4.26
N MET A 119 12.06 12.77 4.16
CA MET A 119 12.70 11.74 4.97
C MET A 119 14.19 11.58 4.64
N ALA A 120 14.55 11.69 3.37
CA ALA A 120 15.96 11.62 2.94
C ALA A 120 16.80 12.79 3.50
N ARG A 121 16.23 13.99 3.53
CA ARG A 121 16.88 15.19 4.10
C ARG A 121 16.88 15.24 5.63
N ASN A 122 15.96 14.50 6.25
CA ASN A 122 15.79 14.49 7.71
C ASN A 122 15.89 13.05 8.26
N PRO A 123 17.03 12.38 8.13
CA PRO A 123 17.21 11.03 8.63
C PRO A 123 17.08 11.02 10.16
N ILE A 124 16.50 9.97 10.72
CA ILE A 124 16.42 9.80 12.17
C ILE A 124 17.80 9.36 12.69
N PRO A 125 18.44 10.17 13.55
CA PRO A 125 19.75 9.83 14.10
C PRO A 125 19.67 8.59 14.99
N GLU A 126 20.74 7.81 15.03
CA GLU A 126 20.86 6.64 15.91
C GLU A 126 20.67 7.00 17.40
N ALA A 127 21.16 8.16 17.81
CA ALA A 127 20.96 8.66 19.17
C ALA A 127 19.48 8.80 19.52
N THR A 128 18.65 9.30 18.60
CA THR A 128 17.19 9.42 18.79
C THR A 128 16.53 8.04 18.96
N LEU A 129 16.97 7.03 18.21
CA LEU A 129 16.50 5.66 18.37
C LEU A 129 16.81 5.10 19.75
N LYS A 130 18.04 5.32 20.24
CA LYS A 130 18.47 4.89 21.58
C LYS A 130 17.71 5.61 22.68
N THR A 131 17.55 6.92 22.59
CA THR A 131 16.76 7.71 23.56
C THR A 131 15.31 7.21 23.63
N GLU A 132 14.70 6.92 22.49
CA GLU A 132 13.33 6.40 22.48
C GLU A 132 13.25 4.98 23.05
N TYR A 133 14.24 4.12 22.76
CA TYR A 133 14.34 2.81 23.39
C TYR A 133 14.44 2.92 24.91
N GLU A 134 15.36 3.75 25.41
CA GLU A 134 15.54 3.97 26.85
C GLU A 134 14.27 4.50 27.51
N ARG A 135 13.57 5.45 26.85
CA ARG A 135 12.29 5.96 27.32
C ARG A 135 11.24 4.86 27.42
N GLN A 136 11.12 4.00 26.42
CA GLN A 136 10.17 2.88 26.44
C GLN A 136 10.52 1.87 27.52
N MET A 137 11.80 1.54 27.68
CA MET A 137 12.25 0.61 28.71
C MET A 137 12.02 1.15 30.12
N ALA A 138 12.23 2.44 30.34
CA ALA A 138 11.94 3.08 31.60
C ALA A 138 10.45 2.99 31.99
N LEU A 139 9.54 3.14 31.02
CA LEU A 139 8.09 2.98 31.24
C LEU A 139 7.68 1.54 31.57
N MET A 140 8.49 0.57 31.15
CA MET A 140 8.19 -0.85 31.32
C MET A 140 8.94 -1.49 32.50
N LYS A 141 9.87 -0.76 33.16
CA LYS A 141 10.80 -1.30 34.16
C LYS A 141 10.11 -2.05 35.30
N ASP A 142 8.98 -1.52 35.78
CA ASP A 142 8.23 -2.08 36.92
C ASP A 142 6.97 -2.86 36.45
N GLN A 143 6.84 -3.10 35.17
CA GLN A 143 5.73 -3.84 34.61
C GLN A 143 5.91 -5.35 34.80
N GLN A 144 4.78 -6.05 34.87
CA GLN A 144 4.74 -7.50 34.82
C GLN A 144 4.23 -7.98 33.44
N GLN A 145 4.73 -9.12 33.02
CA GLN A 145 4.20 -9.87 31.90
C GLN A 145 3.39 -11.06 32.42
N TYR A 146 2.29 -11.29 31.75
CA TYR A 146 1.32 -12.34 32.05
C TYR A 146 1.25 -13.30 30.87
N ARG A 147 1.47 -14.59 31.09
CA ARG A 147 1.24 -15.59 30.08
C ARG A 147 -0.22 -16.05 30.16
N LEU A 148 -0.97 -15.75 29.11
CA LEU A 148 -2.41 -15.88 29.11
C LEU A 148 -2.86 -16.95 28.11
N SER A 149 -3.84 -17.74 28.51
CA SER A 149 -4.63 -18.59 27.60
C SER A 149 -6.06 -18.06 27.49
N LEU A 150 -6.62 -18.09 26.29
CA LEU A 150 -7.88 -17.45 25.91
C LEU A 150 -8.80 -18.41 25.14
N ILE A 151 -10.08 -18.41 25.48
CA ILE A 151 -11.17 -19.02 24.69
C ILE A 151 -12.18 -17.93 24.41
N VAL A 152 -12.57 -17.72 23.15
CA VAL A 152 -13.62 -16.80 22.73
C VAL A 152 -14.80 -17.58 22.18
N THR A 153 -16.00 -17.28 22.65
CA THR A 153 -17.26 -17.87 22.15
C THR A 153 -18.21 -16.78 21.67
N ALA A 154 -19.18 -17.13 20.83
CA ALA A 154 -20.14 -16.18 20.29
C ALA A 154 -21.16 -15.69 21.34
N THR A 155 -21.59 -16.59 22.26
CA THR A 155 -22.62 -16.29 23.24
C THR A 155 -22.17 -16.55 24.67
N GLU A 156 -22.82 -15.90 25.63
CA GLU A 156 -22.57 -16.11 27.05
C GLU A 156 -22.86 -17.54 27.50
N GLU A 157 -23.92 -18.13 26.98
CA GLU A 157 -24.33 -19.50 27.29
C GLU A 157 -23.24 -20.50 26.88
N GLN A 158 -22.65 -20.33 25.69
CA GLN A 158 -21.52 -21.15 25.25
C GLN A 158 -20.32 -20.96 26.18
N ALA A 159 -19.98 -19.73 26.55
CA ALA A 159 -18.90 -19.46 27.49
C ALA A 159 -19.13 -20.09 28.84
N LYS A 160 -20.35 -20.00 29.41
CA LYS A 160 -20.73 -20.64 30.67
C LYS A 160 -20.63 -22.17 30.59
N ALA A 161 -21.05 -22.78 29.48
CA ALA A 161 -20.93 -24.21 29.28
C ALA A 161 -19.45 -24.65 29.24
N VAL A 162 -18.58 -23.92 28.51
CA VAL A 162 -17.13 -24.19 28.48
C VAL A 162 -16.52 -24.00 29.87
N LEU A 163 -16.91 -22.91 30.59
CA LEU A 163 -16.43 -22.66 31.94
C LEU A 163 -16.78 -23.81 32.91
N ALA A 164 -17.98 -24.37 32.79
CA ALA A 164 -18.40 -25.51 33.59
C ALA A 164 -17.56 -26.77 33.30
N ARG A 165 -17.17 -27.02 32.04
CA ARG A 165 -16.28 -28.10 31.64
C ARG A 165 -14.88 -27.89 32.21
N LEU A 166 -14.34 -26.68 32.13
CA LEU A 166 -13.03 -26.28 32.70
C LEU A 166 -13.02 -26.52 34.23
N ARG A 167 -14.10 -26.18 34.94
CA ARG A 167 -14.22 -26.41 36.39
C ARG A 167 -14.31 -27.87 36.77
N LYS A 168 -14.74 -28.75 35.85
CA LYS A 168 -14.72 -30.19 36.03
C LYS A 168 -13.35 -30.83 35.72
N GLY A 169 -12.35 -29.98 35.36
CA GLY A 169 -10.97 -30.47 35.12
C GLY A 169 -10.64 -30.76 33.67
N GLU A 170 -11.50 -30.48 32.70
CA GLU A 170 -11.12 -30.64 31.31
C GLU A 170 -9.99 -29.65 30.94
N ALA A 171 -9.07 -30.13 30.10
CA ALA A 171 -7.90 -29.34 29.72
C ALA A 171 -8.28 -28.12 28.92
N PHE A 172 -7.77 -26.93 29.34
CA PHE A 172 -8.04 -25.64 28.67
C PHE A 172 -7.68 -25.69 27.19
N ALA A 173 -6.49 -26.21 26.86
CA ALA A 173 -6.02 -26.29 25.46
C ALA A 173 -6.95 -27.12 24.57
N LYS A 174 -7.50 -28.24 25.09
CA LYS A 174 -8.46 -29.06 24.37
C LYS A 174 -9.74 -28.25 24.05
N LEU A 175 -10.30 -27.59 25.08
CA LEU A 175 -11.51 -26.80 24.92
C LEU A 175 -11.30 -25.59 24.02
N ALA A 176 -10.14 -24.95 24.08
CA ALA A 176 -9.77 -23.86 23.17
C ALA A 176 -9.77 -24.33 21.72
N THR A 177 -9.13 -25.47 21.43
CA THR A 177 -9.11 -26.05 20.07
C THR A 177 -10.51 -26.42 19.58
N GLU A 178 -11.35 -26.97 20.45
CA GLU A 178 -12.70 -27.41 20.10
C GLU A 178 -13.69 -26.24 19.88
N THR A 179 -13.61 -25.20 20.72
CA THR A 179 -14.74 -24.23 20.84
C THR A 179 -14.37 -22.78 20.60
N SER A 180 -13.06 -22.43 20.62
CA SER A 180 -12.68 -21.02 20.51
C SER A 180 -12.83 -20.47 19.09
N LEU A 181 -13.32 -19.24 18.98
CA LEU A 181 -13.32 -18.44 17.76
C LEU A 181 -12.00 -17.70 17.54
N ASP A 182 -11.17 -17.59 18.59
CA ASP A 182 -9.89 -16.89 18.52
C ASP A 182 -8.84 -17.68 17.72
N PRO A 183 -7.99 -17.01 16.91
CA PRO A 183 -6.92 -17.66 16.17
C PRO A 183 -5.95 -18.49 17.02
N SER A 184 -5.75 -18.13 18.31
CA SER A 184 -4.89 -18.87 19.26
C SER A 184 -5.37 -20.27 19.56
N LYS A 185 -6.59 -20.66 19.13
CA LYS A 185 -7.10 -22.05 19.26
C LYS A 185 -6.14 -23.09 18.68
N LYS A 186 -5.35 -22.73 17.66
CA LYS A 186 -4.35 -23.62 17.06
C LYS A 186 -3.23 -23.97 18.02
N ASP A 187 -2.99 -23.09 19.00
CA ASP A 187 -1.97 -23.23 20.04
C ASP A 187 -2.63 -23.50 21.41
N GLY A 188 -3.82 -24.13 21.40
CA GLY A 188 -4.56 -24.45 22.63
C GLY A 188 -5.04 -23.21 23.40
N GLY A 189 -5.25 -22.09 22.70
CA GLY A 189 -5.65 -20.83 23.28
C GLY A 189 -4.50 -19.99 23.88
N ASN A 190 -3.25 -20.41 23.74
CA ASN A 190 -2.10 -19.68 24.28
C ASN A 190 -1.83 -18.40 23.45
N VAL A 191 -1.99 -17.23 24.06
CA VAL A 191 -1.70 -15.94 23.43
C VAL A 191 -0.29 -15.42 23.76
N GLY A 192 0.49 -16.20 24.50
CA GLY A 192 1.86 -15.84 24.85
C GLY A 192 1.97 -14.87 26.04
N TRP A 193 3.10 -14.16 26.09
CA TRP A 193 3.39 -13.17 27.11
C TRP A 193 2.88 -11.80 26.71
N VAL A 194 2.07 -11.18 27.55
CA VAL A 194 1.43 -9.88 27.32
C VAL A 194 1.62 -8.96 28.51
N VAL A 195 1.57 -7.67 28.28
CA VAL A 195 1.46 -6.65 29.34
C VAL A 195 0.03 -6.09 29.38
N PRO A 196 -0.46 -5.57 30.52
CA PRO A 196 -1.83 -5.07 30.64
C PRO A 196 -2.24 -4.05 29.57
N ALA A 197 -1.30 -3.19 29.13
CA ALA A 197 -1.54 -2.17 28.13
C ALA A 197 -1.75 -2.72 26.68
N GLN A 198 -1.39 -3.97 26.43
CA GLN A 198 -1.54 -4.62 25.10
C GLN A 198 -2.86 -5.34 24.93
N ILE A 199 -3.67 -5.42 25.99
CA ILE A 199 -4.92 -6.19 26.01
C ILE A 199 -6.09 -5.27 26.30
N LEU A 200 -7.28 -5.63 25.82
CA LEU A 200 -8.51 -4.90 26.09
C LEU A 200 -8.70 -4.70 27.62
N PRO A 201 -9.06 -3.49 28.07
CA PRO A 201 -9.22 -3.19 29.50
C PRO A 201 -10.13 -4.18 30.25
N ALA A 202 -11.21 -4.67 29.61
CA ALA A 202 -12.11 -5.65 30.21
C ALA A 202 -11.37 -6.95 30.58
N ILE A 203 -10.42 -7.40 29.77
CA ILE A 203 -9.62 -8.60 30.02
C ILE A 203 -8.46 -8.30 30.98
N SER A 204 -7.75 -7.19 30.77
CA SER A 204 -6.58 -6.84 31.59
C SER A 204 -6.95 -6.60 33.04
N ASN A 205 -8.09 -5.96 33.33
CA ASN A 205 -8.59 -5.74 34.69
C ASN A 205 -8.86 -7.05 35.47
N VAL A 206 -9.28 -8.09 34.75
CA VAL A 206 -9.45 -9.43 35.36
C VAL A 206 -8.11 -10.12 35.50
N MET A 207 -7.31 -10.09 34.42
CA MET A 207 -6.01 -10.78 34.34
C MET A 207 -5.05 -10.41 35.46
N VAL A 208 -4.90 -9.10 35.77
CA VAL A 208 -3.95 -8.61 36.79
C VAL A 208 -4.33 -9.03 38.20
N ASN A 209 -5.60 -9.42 38.43
CA ASN A 209 -6.11 -9.89 39.70
C ASN A 209 -6.16 -11.41 39.83
N LEU A 210 -5.79 -12.15 38.77
CA LEU A 210 -5.73 -13.61 38.83
C LEU A 210 -4.43 -14.10 39.47
N ALA A 211 -4.54 -15.13 40.30
CA ALA A 211 -3.37 -15.88 40.72
C ALA A 211 -2.81 -16.74 39.58
N LYS A 212 -1.51 -17.04 39.61
CA LYS A 212 -0.89 -17.97 38.66
C LYS A 212 -1.63 -19.32 38.63
N GLY A 213 -1.96 -19.78 37.45
CA GLY A 213 -2.74 -20.99 37.22
C GLY A 213 -4.26 -20.83 37.31
N ALA A 214 -4.75 -19.68 37.75
CA ALA A 214 -6.17 -19.45 37.97
C ALA A 214 -6.94 -19.18 36.67
N LEU A 215 -8.20 -19.63 36.68
CA LEU A 215 -9.20 -19.37 35.68
C LEU A 215 -10.08 -18.18 36.13
N ALA A 216 -10.48 -17.31 35.20
CA ALA A 216 -11.43 -16.25 35.48
C ALA A 216 -12.76 -16.84 36.03
N ALA A 217 -13.32 -16.18 37.04
CA ALA A 217 -14.52 -16.65 37.73
C ALA A 217 -15.77 -16.63 36.83
N ALA A 218 -15.83 -15.75 35.87
CA ALA A 218 -16.95 -15.58 34.92
C ALA A 218 -16.43 -15.23 33.51
N PRO A 219 -17.25 -15.48 32.48
CA PRO A 219 -16.96 -15.00 31.14
C PRO A 219 -16.88 -13.47 31.08
N ILE A 220 -16.00 -12.93 30.25
CA ILE A 220 -15.76 -11.51 30.06
C ILE A 220 -16.27 -11.10 28.69
N GLN A 221 -17.20 -10.17 28.63
CA GLN A 221 -17.74 -9.66 27.37
C GLN A 221 -16.77 -8.67 26.71
N THR A 222 -16.55 -8.84 25.40
CA THR A 222 -15.77 -7.92 24.54
C THR A 222 -16.47 -7.78 23.19
N PRO A 223 -16.06 -6.86 22.33
CA PRO A 223 -16.58 -6.78 20.95
C PRO A 223 -16.37 -8.05 20.12
N ALA A 224 -15.35 -8.86 20.45
CA ALA A 224 -15.08 -10.14 19.77
C ALA A 224 -15.94 -11.31 20.25
N GLY A 225 -16.71 -11.13 21.31
CA GLY A 225 -17.53 -12.16 21.96
C GLY A 225 -17.24 -12.33 23.43
N TRP A 226 -17.55 -13.50 23.97
CA TRP A 226 -17.39 -13.85 25.37
C TRP A 226 -16.08 -14.62 25.60
N ASN A 227 -15.24 -14.07 26.48
CA ASN A 227 -13.90 -14.52 26.71
C ASN A 227 -13.77 -15.26 28.03
N LEU A 228 -13.13 -16.42 28.00
CA LEU A 228 -12.63 -17.14 29.17
C LEU A 228 -11.14 -17.07 29.17
N ILE A 229 -10.54 -16.62 30.27
CA ILE A 229 -9.09 -16.48 30.41
C ILE A 229 -8.58 -17.33 31.54
N LYS A 230 -7.37 -17.90 31.32
CA LYS A 230 -6.58 -18.57 32.35
C LYS A 230 -5.20 -17.93 32.39
N LEU A 231 -4.79 -17.53 33.58
CA LEU A 231 -3.45 -17.00 33.79
C LEU A 231 -2.47 -18.16 34.02
N GLU A 232 -1.60 -18.40 33.07
CA GLU A 232 -0.64 -19.50 33.16
C GLU A 232 0.57 -19.14 34.04
N GLU A 233 1.09 -17.90 33.87
CA GLU A 233 2.32 -17.48 34.53
C GLU A 233 2.43 -15.96 34.61
N ILE A 234 3.19 -15.48 35.62
CA ILE A 234 3.53 -14.08 35.81
C ILE A 234 5.06 -13.98 35.92
N ARG A 235 5.64 -12.94 35.28
CA ARG A 235 7.06 -12.63 35.42
C ARG A 235 7.30 -11.12 35.37
N PRO A 236 8.44 -10.63 35.85
CA PRO A 236 8.88 -9.27 35.54
C PRO A 236 8.99 -9.06 34.02
N TYR A 237 8.74 -7.85 33.56
CA TYR A 237 8.87 -7.50 32.15
C TYR A 237 10.28 -7.82 31.65
N LYS A 238 10.36 -8.66 30.62
CA LYS A 238 11.62 -8.93 29.92
C LYS A 238 11.74 -7.98 28.74
N ALA A 239 12.54 -6.94 28.91
CA ALA A 239 12.82 -5.98 27.86
C ALA A 239 13.52 -6.67 26.66
N PRO A 240 13.12 -6.40 25.44
CA PRO A 240 13.93 -6.75 24.27
C PRO A 240 15.25 -5.97 24.31
N THR A 241 16.28 -6.49 23.71
CA THR A 241 17.52 -5.74 23.50
C THR A 241 17.30 -4.58 22.54
N TYR A 242 18.20 -3.58 22.56
CA TYR A 242 18.13 -2.48 21.61
C TYR A 242 18.11 -2.95 20.15
N ASP A 243 18.94 -3.93 19.81
CA ASP A 243 19.03 -4.45 18.44
C ASP A 243 17.74 -5.15 17.99
N GLU A 244 17.06 -5.84 18.90
CA GLU A 244 15.75 -6.47 18.62
C GLU A 244 14.65 -5.41 18.42
N ALA A 245 14.63 -4.33 19.21
CA ALA A 245 13.60 -3.29 19.16
C ALA A 245 13.88 -2.20 18.11
N LYS A 246 15.12 -2.04 17.67
CA LYS A 246 15.58 -0.92 16.85
C LYS A 246 14.75 -0.68 15.59
N ASN A 247 14.41 -1.74 14.88
CA ASN A 247 13.66 -1.62 13.61
C ASN A 247 12.22 -1.16 13.84
N GLU A 248 11.56 -1.66 14.88
CA GLU A 248 10.21 -1.26 15.26
C GLU A 248 10.18 0.21 15.72
N ILE A 249 11.13 0.59 16.57
CA ILE A 249 11.30 1.99 17.02
C ILE A 249 11.53 2.92 15.83
N ARG A 250 12.38 2.51 14.88
CA ARG A 250 12.63 3.29 13.67
C ARG A 250 11.37 3.50 12.86
N GLN A 251 10.59 2.43 12.62
CA GLN A 251 9.33 2.53 11.88
C GLN A 251 8.33 3.46 12.58
N MET A 252 8.18 3.34 13.90
CA MET A 252 7.32 4.21 14.69
C MET A 252 7.74 5.69 14.58
N LEU A 253 9.03 5.97 14.72
CA LEU A 253 9.55 7.34 14.62
C LEU A 253 9.43 7.91 13.20
N VAL A 254 9.60 7.09 12.15
CA VAL A 254 9.34 7.47 10.76
C VAL A 254 7.88 7.87 10.57
N GLN A 255 6.94 7.07 11.08
CA GLN A 255 5.51 7.40 10.99
C GLN A 255 5.18 8.68 11.76
N LYS A 256 5.72 8.82 12.97
CA LYS A 256 5.55 10.04 13.77
C LYS A 256 6.10 11.28 13.03
N GLN A 257 7.30 11.19 12.45
CA GLN A 257 7.93 12.29 11.73
C GLN A 257 7.12 12.69 10.49
N ARG A 258 6.59 11.70 9.73
CA ARG A 258 5.67 11.96 8.61
C ARG A 258 4.39 12.65 9.06
N PHE A 259 3.79 12.17 10.13
CA PHE A 259 2.58 12.77 10.70
C PHE A 259 2.82 14.22 11.15
N ASP A 260 3.89 14.46 11.90
CA ASP A 260 4.25 15.79 12.38
C ASP A 260 4.53 16.77 11.22
N TYR A 261 5.16 16.29 10.15
CA TYR A 261 5.40 17.09 8.95
C TYR A 261 4.09 17.48 8.24
N VAL A 262 3.19 16.52 8.03
CA VAL A 262 1.87 16.80 7.43
C VAL A 262 1.06 17.76 8.31
N LYS A 263 1.07 17.56 9.63
CA LYS A 263 0.42 18.46 10.59
C LYS A 263 0.92 19.89 10.45
N LYS A 264 2.25 20.08 10.41
CA LYS A 264 2.87 21.40 10.21
C LYS A 264 2.47 22.04 8.88
N LEU A 265 2.40 21.28 7.80
CA LEU A 265 1.94 21.78 6.50
C LEU A 265 0.48 22.22 6.56
N ARG A 266 -0.37 21.46 7.24
CA ARG A 266 -1.79 21.75 7.41
C ARG A 266 -2.03 23.04 8.23
N GLU A 267 -1.25 23.25 9.29
CA GLU A 267 -1.33 24.45 10.13
C GLU A 267 -1.02 25.74 9.34
N ASN A 268 -0.18 25.63 8.31
CA ASN A 268 0.19 26.77 7.46
C ASN A 268 -0.70 26.89 6.19
N ALA A 269 -1.62 25.95 5.96
CA ALA A 269 -2.48 25.94 4.80
C ALA A 269 -3.79 26.70 5.06
N LYS A 270 -4.19 27.54 4.10
CA LYS A 270 -5.53 28.16 4.11
C LYS A 270 -6.54 27.17 3.51
N VAL A 271 -7.35 26.54 4.35
CA VAL A 271 -8.41 25.62 3.95
C VAL A 271 -9.75 26.34 4.09
N VAL A 272 -10.53 26.40 3.00
CA VAL A 272 -11.91 26.90 2.98
C VAL A 272 -12.80 25.71 2.60
N GLN A 273 -13.78 25.40 3.42
CA GLN A 273 -14.76 24.31 3.21
C GLN A 273 -16.12 24.90 2.85
#